data_5f5d1c27fdff1ed8b68ea6e126f138cc
#
_entry.id   5f5d1c27fdff1ed8b68ea6e126f138cc
#
_cell.length_a   1.000
_cell.length_b   1.000
_cell.length_c   1.000
_cell.angle_alpha   90.00
_cell.angle_beta   90.00
_cell.angle_gamma   90.00
#
_symmetry.space_group_name_H-M   'P 1'
#
loop_
_entity.id
_entity.type
_entity.pdbx_description
1 polymer ?
#
loop_
_entity_poly.entity_id
_entity_poly.type
_entity_poly.pdbx_seq_one_letter_code
_entity_poly.pdbx_strand_id
1 'polypeptide(L)'
;MLEDKIIGFWGVDNPPAHMMDHTEDMTEIVAHFIVSLLEKRRLVQQLEKMSFRDPLTEAKNRHALHADIEVYEKARQVGVLYCDVLGLKKINDTLGHQEGDKLIIRAAQCLRRVFRKTEVYRVGGDEFMVMCIGIEEKLFQEKVEKVRELMPEYEAVMSLGFVWKKEKDDILKFER
;
A
#
# COMPACT_ATOMS: atom_id res chain seq x y z
N MET A 1 29.03 -6.43 -3.54
CA MET A 1 29.26 -7.68 -2.80
C MET A 1 28.03 -7.91 -1.92
N LEU A 2 27.20 -8.89 -2.25
CA LEU A 2 26.20 -9.39 -1.33
C LEU A 2 27.01 -10.16 -0.29
N GLU A 3 26.89 -9.75 1.00
CA GLU A 3 27.45 -10.49 2.12
C GLU A 3 27.25 -11.98 1.90
N ASP A 4 28.20 -12.83 2.30
CA ASP A 4 28.28 -14.31 2.13
C ASP A 4 27.05 -15.06 2.65
N LYS A 5 25.86 -14.65 2.22
CA LYS A 5 24.59 -15.26 2.61
C LYS A 5 24.01 -16.02 1.43
N ILE A 6 23.86 -17.33 1.61
CA ILE A 6 23.15 -18.18 0.65
C ILE A 6 21.70 -17.70 0.57
N ILE A 7 21.27 -17.22 -0.62
CA ILE A 7 19.91 -16.73 -0.88
C ILE A 7 19.03 -17.78 -1.56
N GLY A 8 19.62 -18.87 -2.05
CA GLY A 8 18.90 -19.99 -2.67
C GLY A 8 19.84 -20.94 -3.37
N PHE A 9 19.25 -21.97 -3.95
CA PHE A 9 19.94 -22.97 -4.77
C PHE A 9 19.25 -23.04 -6.13
N TRP A 10 20.05 -23.20 -7.16
CA TRP A 10 19.63 -23.46 -8.53
C TRP A 10 20.43 -24.64 -9.07
N GLY A 11 19.77 -25.56 -9.75
CA GLY A 11 20.43 -26.71 -10.32
C GLY A 11 19.57 -27.42 -11.36
N VAL A 12 20.20 -28.32 -12.12
CA VAL A 12 19.53 -29.22 -13.05
C VAL A 12 19.67 -30.64 -12.51
N ASP A 13 18.54 -31.35 -12.44
CA ASP A 13 18.50 -32.74 -11.98
C ASP A 13 18.65 -33.71 -13.17
N ASN A 14 19.58 -34.68 -13.06
CA ASN A 14 19.84 -35.75 -14.04
C ASN A 14 20.02 -35.27 -15.50
N PRO A 15 20.94 -34.35 -15.81
CA PRO A 15 21.19 -33.94 -17.18
C PRO A 15 21.78 -35.12 -17.99
N PRO A 16 21.39 -35.31 -19.26
CA PRO A 16 21.99 -36.30 -20.12
C PRO A 16 23.50 -36.09 -20.25
N ALA A 17 24.30 -37.17 -20.26
CA ALA A 17 25.75 -37.10 -20.24
C ALA A 17 26.36 -36.20 -21.37
N HIS A 18 25.74 -36.16 -22.55
CA HIS A 18 26.19 -35.36 -23.69
C HIS A 18 25.87 -33.85 -23.55
N MET A 19 25.08 -33.45 -22.53
CA MET A 19 24.73 -32.06 -22.25
C MET A 19 25.42 -31.50 -20.99
N MET A 20 26.25 -32.29 -20.31
CA MET A 20 26.82 -31.88 -19.01
C MET A 20 27.64 -30.58 -19.12
N ASP A 21 28.50 -30.45 -20.13
CA ASP A 21 29.32 -29.26 -20.33
C ASP A 21 28.47 -28.02 -20.62
N HIS A 22 27.43 -28.17 -21.45
CA HIS A 22 26.46 -27.08 -21.71
C HIS A 22 25.56 -26.76 -20.53
N THR A 23 25.31 -27.73 -19.67
CA THR A 23 24.46 -27.56 -18.47
C THR A 23 25.15 -26.67 -17.45
N GLU A 24 26.48 -26.81 -17.27
CA GLU A 24 27.25 -25.97 -16.36
C GLU A 24 27.20 -24.49 -16.80
N ASP A 25 27.53 -24.20 -18.05
CA ASP A 25 27.44 -22.84 -18.63
C ASP A 25 26.03 -22.25 -18.50
N MET A 26 24.99 -23.04 -18.81
CA MET A 26 23.60 -22.62 -18.75
C MET A 26 23.17 -22.32 -17.30
N THR A 27 23.58 -23.16 -16.34
CA THR A 27 23.23 -22.95 -14.93
C THR A 27 23.91 -21.70 -14.38
N GLU A 28 25.14 -21.41 -14.79
CA GLU A 28 25.86 -20.19 -14.40
C GLU A 28 25.18 -18.93 -14.97
N ILE A 29 24.83 -18.93 -16.27
CA ILE A 29 24.10 -17.81 -16.91
C ILE A 29 22.76 -17.56 -16.21
N VAL A 30 21.97 -18.61 -15.94
CA VAL A 30 20.68 -18.48 -15.28
C VAL A 30 20.84 -18.00 -13.83
N ALA A 31 21.86 -18.48 -13.11
CA ALA A 31 22.17 -18.01 -11.76
C ALA A 31 22.51 -16.51 -11.74
N HIS A 32 23.36 -16.05 -12.65
CA HIS A 32 23.67 -14.63 -12.79
C HIS A 32 22.44 -13.79 -13.14
N PHE A 33 21.58 -14.29 -14.01
CA PHE A 33 20.34 -13.61 -14.37
C PHE A 33 19.39 -13.49 -13.17
N ILE A 34 19.21 -14.58 -12.40
CA ILE A 34 18.38 -14.58 -11.20
C ILE A 34 18.92 -13.60 -10.14
N VAL A 35 20.25 -13.62 -9.90
CA VAL A 35 20.89 -12.69 -8.95
C VAL A 35 20.66 -11.25 -9.37
N SER A 36 20.86 -10.94 -10.66
CA SER A 36 20.63 -9.59 -11.21
C SER A 36 19.18 -9.13 -11.03
N LEU A 37 18.21 -10.01 -11.26
CA LEU A 37 16.78 -9.71 -11.03
C LEU A 37 16.48 -9.45 -9.56
N LEU A 38 17.05 -10.23 -8.66
CA LEU A 38 16.86 -10.05 -7.21
C LEU A 38 17.48 -8.74 -6.71
N GLU A 39 18.67 -8.39 -7.21
CA GLU A 39 19.32 -7.11 -6.90
C GLU A 39 18.50 -5.92 -7.42
N LYS A 40 18.04 -5.97 -8.67
CA LYS A 40 17.16 -4.95 -9.24
C LYS A 40 15.89 -4.78 -8.40
N ARG A 41 15.24 -5.88 -8.02
CA ARG A 41 14.05 -5.85 -7.15
C ARG A 41 14.35 -5.22 -5.79
N ARG A 42 15.49 -5.58 -5.18
CA ARG A 42 15.94 -4.99 -3.90
C ARG A 42 16.15 -3.48 -4.01
N LEU A 43 16.82 -3.02 -5.07
CA LEU A 43 17.04 -1.59 -5.31
C LEU A 43 15.72 -0.83 -5.52
N VAL A 44 14.80 -1.38 -6.31
CA VAL A 44 13.45 -0.80 -6.49
C VAL A 44 12.74 -0.71 -5.16
N GLN A 45 12.73 -1.77 -4.34
CA GLN A 45 12.12 -1.74 -3.01
C GLN A 45 12.79 -0.72 -2.06
N GLN A 46 14.10 -0.51 -2.17
CA GLN A 46 14.78 0.53 -1.39
C GLN A 46 14.39 1.94 -1.84
N LEU A 47 14.28 2.17 -3.15
CA LEU A 47 13.79 3.45 -3.70
C LEU A 47 12.33 3.71 -3.32
N GLU A 48 11.47 2.70 -3.35
CA GLU A 48 10.08 2.79 -2.91
C GLU A 48 9.97 3.12 -1.41
N LYS A 49 10.85 2.54 -0.57
CA LYS A 49 10.93 2.89 0.86
C LYS A 49 11.38 4.34 1.08
N MET A 50 12.21 4.89 0.21
CA MET A 50 12.64 6.29 0.27
C MET A 50 11.57 7.25 -0.25
N SER A 51 10.62 6.79 -1.06
CA SER A 51 9.46 7.55 -1.51
C SER A 51 8.31 7.36 -0.52
N PHE A 52 7.75 8.45 -0.02
CA PHE A 52 6.54 8.44 0.83
C PHE A 52 5.24 8.63 0.03
N ARG A 53 5.30 8.51 -1.29
CA ARG A 53 4.18 8.69 -2.21
C ARG A 53 3.93 7.44 -3.03
N ASP A 54 2.65 7.17 -3.28
CA ASP A 54 2.21 6.19 -4.26
C ASP A 54 2.31 6.80 -5.67
N PRO A 55 3.01 6.14 -6.62
CA PRO A 55 3.26 6.72 -7.94
C PRO A 55 2.00 6.84 -8.81
N LEU A 56 0.97 6.03 -8.57
CA LEU A 56 -0.26 6.05 -9.35
C LEU A 56 -1.21 7.15 -8.88
N THR A 57 -1.37 7.31 -7.57
CA THR A 57 -2.40 8.19 -6.98
C THR A 57 -1.83 9.45 -6.34
N GLU A 58 -0.51 9.53 -6.17
CA GLU A 58 0.18 10.56 -5.40
C GLU A 58 -0.28 10.68 -3.92
N ALA A 59 -1.12 9.79 -3.45
CA ALA A 59 -1.42 9.65 -2.02
C ALA A 59 -0.15 9.27 -1.25
N LYS A 60 -0.15 9.39 0.06
CA LYS A 60 0.91 8.78 0.86
C LYS A 60 0.86 7.25 0.69
N ASN A 61 2.01 6.59 0.68
CA ASN A 61 2.07 5.14 0.57
C ASN A 61 2.12 4.47 1.96
N ARG A 62 2.14 3.14 1.97
CA ARG A 62 2.23 2.34 3.20
C ARG A 62 3.48 2.66 4.04
N HIS A 63 4.61 3.02 3.40
CA HIS A 63 5.82 3.39 4.13
C HIS A 63 5.66 4.72 4.87
N ALA A 64 4.97 5.68 4.24
CA ALA A 64 4.61 6.93 4.90
C ALA A 64 3.68 6.69 6.10
N LEU A 65 2.70 5.78 5.98
CA LEU A 65 1.82 5.43 7.09
C LEU A 65 2.62 4.86 8.27
N HIS A 66 3.55 3.92 8.02
CA HIS A 66 4.41 3.36 9.07
C HIS A 66 5.29 4.42 9.74
N ALA A 67 5.80 5.38 8.98
CA ALA A 67 6.60 6.47 9.54
C ALA A 67 5.76 7.43 10.40
N ASP A 68 4.51 7.63 10.04
CA ASP A 68 3.60 8.55 10.72
C ASP A 68 2.87 7.89 11.92
N ILE A 69 2.90 6.56 12.08
CA ILE A 69 2.07 5.82 13.05
C ILE A 69 2.26 6.30 14.48
N GLU A 70 3.51 6.57 14.89
CA GLU A 70 3.81 7.06 16.25
C GLU A 70 3.18 8.41 16.55
N VAL A 71 2.99 9.26 15.53
CA VAL A 71 2.34 10.58 15.69
C VAL A 71 0.85 10.37 15.95
N TYR A 72 0.25 9.39 15.26
CA TYR A 72 -1.16 9.05 15.45
C TYR A 72 -1.43 8.38 16.79
N GLU A 73 -0.52 7.52 17.26
CA GLU A 73 -0.64 6.87 18.57
C GLU A 73 -0.60 7.86 19.73
N LYS A 74 0.21 8.93 19.59
CA LYS A 74 0.34 9.99 20.59
C LYS A 74 -0.75 11.06 20.50
N ALA A 75 -1.61 11.02 19.49
CA ALA A 75 -2.61 12.03 19.27
C ALA A 75 -3.84 11.82 20.17
N ARG A 76 -4.32 12.89 20.83
CA ARG A 76 -5.48 12.86 21.73
C ARG A 76 -6.80 12.54 21.02
N GLN A 77 -6.92 12.93 19.76
CA GLN A 77 -8.11 12.70 18.95
C GLN A 77 -7.66 12.22 17.57
N VAL A 78 -8.16 11.06 17.14
CA VAL A 78 -7.84 10.47 15.85
C VAL A 78 -9.10 9.91 15.21
N GLY A 79 -9.36 10.33 13.98
CA GLY A 79 -10.34 9.70 13.09
C GLY A 79 -9.59 8.83 12.09
N VAL A 80 -9.99 7.58 11.94
CA VAL A 80 -9.46 6.63 10.96
C VAL A 80 -10.59 6.15 10.06
N LEU A 81 -10.43 6.32 8.74
CA LEU A 81 -11.34 5.77 7.74
C LEU A 81 -10.55 4.77 6.89
N TYR A 82 -11.03 3.56 6.80
CA TYR A 82 -10.53 2.52 5.90
C TYR A 82 -11.47 2.38 4.71
N CYS A 83 -10.90 2.33 3.51
CA CYS A 83 -11.63 2.27 2.26
C CYS A 83 -11.10 1.13 1.40
N ASP A 84 -12.00 0.34 0.84
CA ASP A 84 -11.73 -0.72 -0.11
C ASP A 84 -12.49 -0.44 -1.42
N VAL A 85 -11.77 -0.33 -2.55
CA VAL A 85 -12.36 0.04 -3.84
C VAL A 85 -13.01 -1.18 -4.47
N LEU A 86 -14.32 -1.13 -4.65
CA LEU A 86 -15.09 -2.25 -5.15
C LEU A 86 -15.00 -2.39 -6.68
N GLY A 87 -14.94 -3.65 -7.13
CA GLY A 87 -15.03 -3.98 -8.56
C GLY A 87 -13.72 -3.91 -9.34
N LEU A 88 -12.58 -3.60 -8.70
CA LEU A 88 -11.28 -3.50 -9.38
C LEU A 88 -10.93 -4.77 -10.16
N LYS A 89 -11.07 -5.94 -9.55
CA LYS A 89 -10.80 -7.22 -10.23
C LYS A 89 -11.63 -7.40 -11.49
N LYS A 90 -12.95 -7.13 -11.40
CA LYS A 90 -13.85 -7.25 -12.54
C LYS A 90 -13.47 -6.30 -13.67
N ILE A 91 -13.10 -5.07 -13.36
CA ILE A 91 -12.64 -4.08 -14.34
C ILE A 91 -11.34 -4.53 -15.00
N ASN A 92 -10.36 -4.99 -14.21
CA ASN A 92 -9.10 -5.50 -14.73
C ASN A 92 -9.31 -6.69 -15.67
N ASP A 93 -10.18 -7.63 -15.32
CA ASP A 93 -10.44 -8.84 -16.08
C ASP A 93 -11.22 -8.55 -17.38
N THR A 94 -12.06 -7.48 -17.41
CA THR A 94 -12.93 -7.15 -18.55
C THR A 94 -12.35 -6.06 -19.46
N LEU A 95 -11.71 -5.03 -18.89
CA LEU A 95 -11.28 -3.82 -19.59
C LEU A 95 -9.75 -3.60 -19.51
N GLY A 96 -9.04 -4.45 -18.77
CA GLY A 96 -7.60 -4.38 -18.62
C GLY A 96 -7.14 -3.47 -17.48
N HIS A 97 -5.86 -3.63 -17.09
CA HIS A 97 -5.25 -2.95 -15.93
C HIS A 97 -5.27 -1.42 -16.03
N GLN A 98 -5.21 -0.85 -17.24
CA GLN A 98 -5.26 0.60 -17.41
C GLN A 98 -6.59 1.20 -16.94
N GLU A 99 -7.71 0.51 -17.16
CA GLU A 99 -9.01 0.97 -16.65
C GLU A 99 -9.13 0.77 -15.13
N GLY A 100 -8.54 -0.30 -14.61
CA GLY A 100 -8.41 -0.48 -13.16
C GLY A 100 -7.60 0.63 -12.50
N ASP A 101 -6.49 1.03 -13.09
CA ASP A 101 -5.67 2.15 -12.61
C ASP A 101 -6.48 3.46 -12.58
N LYS A 102 -7.29 3.73 -13.60
CA LYS A 102 -8.18 4.90 -13.61
C LYS A 102 -9.22 4.86 -12.48
N LEU A 103 -9.77 3.67 -12.18
CA LEU A 103 -10.68 3.51 -11.03
C LEU A 103 -9.99 3.86 -9.72
N ILE A 104 -8.77 3.37 -9.50
CA ILE A 104 -7.97 3.68 -8.31
C ILE A 104 -7.65 5.18 -8.21
N ILE A 105 -7.29 5.82 -9.32
CA ILE A 105 -7.05 7.27 -9.37
C ILE A 105 -8.32 8.05 -8.98
N ARG A 106 -9.49 7.67 -9.50
CA ARG A 106 -10.78 8.31 -9.17
C ARG A 106 -11.13 8.17 -7.69
N ALA A 107 -10.92 6.97 -7.12
CA ALA A 107 -11.11 6.73 -5.70
C ALA A 107 -10.22 7.65 -4.83
N ALA A 108 -8.93 7.75 -5.17
CA ALA A 108 -8.01 8.66 -4.49
C ALA A 108 -8.43 10.13 -4.61
N GLN A 109 -8.91 10.55 -5.79
CA GLN A 109 -9.41 11.91 -6.02
C GLN A 109 -10.66 12.20 -5.18
N CYS A 110 -11.59 11.25 -5.09
CA CYS A 110 -12.77 11.34 -4.24
C CYS A 110 -12.39 11.58 -2.77
N LEU A 111 -11.49 10.77 -2.22
CA LEU A 111 -11.00 10.91 -0.85
C LEU A 111 -10.30 12.28 -0.63
N ARG A 112 -9.45 12.70 -1.57
CA ARG A 112 -8.70 13.97 -1.49
C ARG A 112 -9.56 15.21 -1.70
N ARG A 113 -10.79 15.07 -2.19
CA ARG A 113 -11.77 16.16 -2.25
C ARG A 113 -12.28 16.54 -0.87
N VAL A 114 -12.33 15.57 0.04
CA VAL A 114 -12.87 15.73 1.40
C VAL A 114 -11.77 15.86 2.45
N PHE A 115 -10.69 15.10 2.28
CA PHE A 115 -9.58 15.04 3.22
C PHE A 115 -8.32 15.72 2.66
N ARG A 116 -7.42 16.15 3.54
CA ARG A 116 -6.15 16.74 3.12
C ARG A 116 -5.28 15.69 2.43
N LYS A 117 -4.47 16.10 1.45
CA LYS A 117 -3.52 15.21 0.76
C LYS A 117 -2.56 14.48 1.71
N THR A 118 -2.27 15.07 2.87
CA THR A 118 -1.39 14.50 3.91
C THR A 118 -2.08 13.50 4.82
N GLU A 119 -3.40 13.35 4.72
CA GLU A 119 -4.23 12.46 5.54
C GLU A 119 -4.60 11.17 4.79
N VAL A 120 -4.40 11.11 3.44
CA VAL A 120 -4.81 9.98 2.60
C VAL A 120 -3.61 9.11 2.27
N TYR A 121 -3.73 7.81 2.55
CA TYR A 121 -2.71 6.78 2.31
C TYR A 121 -3.28 5.69 1.40
N ARG A 122 -2.51 5.23 0.42
CA ARG A 122 -2.77 3.97 -0.29
C ARG A 122 -1.96 2.88 0.38
N VAL A 123 -2.62 1.91 0.98
CA VAL A 123 -1.99 0.87 1.82
C VAL A 123 -1.93 -0.49 1.13
N GLY A 124 -2.73 -0.68 0.09
CA GLY A 124 -2.79 -1.88 -0.73
C GLY A 124 -3.10 -1.55 -2.19
N GLY A 125 -3.40 -2.56 -2.99
CA GLY A 125 -3.76 -2.40 -4.40
C GLY A 125 -5.01 -1.53 -4.60
N ASP A 126 -6.08 -1.86 -3.89
CA ASP A 126 -7.40 -1.23 -3.88
C ASP A 126 -7.77 -0.61 -2.52
N GLU A 127 -6.82 -0.63 -1.57
CA GLU A 127 -7.04 -0.24 -0.19
C GLU A 127 -6.49 1.14 0.10
N PHE A 128 -7.31 2.00 0.70
CA PHE A 128 -6.92 3.30 1.19
C PHE A 128 -7.20 3.43 2.68
N MET A 129 -6.40 4.25 3.35
CA MET A 129 -6.61 4.66 4.72
C MET A 129 -6.54 6.17 4.80
N VAL A 130 -7.47 6.76 5.56
CA VAL A 130 -7.43 8.19 5.90
C VAL A 130 -7.24 8.31 7.39
N MET A 131 -6.30 9.14 7.81
CA MET A 131 -6.00 9.37 9.22
C MET A 131 -5.97 10.87 9.51
N CYS A 132 -6.85 11.29 10.43
CA CYS A 132 -7.04 12.69 10.83
C CYS A 132 -6.72 12.88 12.30
N ILE A 133 -5.78 13.78 12.61
CA ILE A 133 -5.43 14.17 13.99
C ILE A 133 -6.19 15.42 14.40
N GLY A 134 -6.65 15.45 15.66
CA GLY A 134 -7.26 16.64 16.24
C GLY A 134 -8.63 16.99 15.65
N ILE A 135 -9.28 16.02 15.00
CA ILE A 135 -10.60 16.20 14.42
C ILE A 135 -11.68 15.83 15.43
N GLU A 136 -12.72 16.63 15.54
CA GLU A 136 -13.90 16.31 16.33
C GLU A 136 -14.69 15.16 15.68
N GLU A 137 -15.31 14.30 16.51
CA GLU A 137 -16.05 13.12 16.06
C GLU A 137 -17.12 13.47 15.03
N LYS A 138 -17.95 14.46 15.35
CA LYS A 138 -19.04 14.89 14.46
C LYS A 138 -18.53 15.34 13.10
N LEU A 139 -17.48 16.18 13.09
CA LEU A 139 -16.88 16.66 11.85
C LEU A 139 -16.25 15.51 11.03
N PHE A 140 -15.67 14.53 11.73
CA PHE A 140 -15.12 13.36 11.04
C PHE A 140 -16.20 12.51 10.38
N GLN A 141 -17.31 12.28 11.09
CA GLN A 141 -18.48 11.56 10.55
C GLN A 141 -19.11 12.30 9.37
N GLU A 142 -19.27 13.63 9.47
CA GLU A 142 -19.75 14.45 8.34
C GLU A 142 -18.85 14.34 7.11
N LYS A 143 -17.52 14.29 7.30
CA LYS A 143 -16.58 14.06 6.21
C LYS A 143 -16.70 12.67 5.60
N VAL A 144 -16.91 11.64 6.40
CA VAL A 144 -17.12 10.27 5.91
C VAL A 144 -18.40 10.21 5.06
N GLU A 145 -19.49 10.80 5.53
CA GLU A 145 -20.74 10.86 4.74
C GLU A 145 -20.54 11.68 3.46
N LYS A 146 -19.76 12.75 3.50
CA LYS A 146 -19.43 13.50 2.30
C LYS A 146 -18.67 12.69 1.25
N VAL A 147 -17.80 11.75 1.67
CA VAL A 147 -17.17 10.81 0.73
C VAL A 147 -18.25 9.93 0.08
N ARG A 148 -19.23 9.38 0.85
CA ARG A 148 -20.32 8.55 0.30
C ARG A 148 -21.14 9.30 -0.75
N GLU A 149 -21.45 10.57 -0.49
CA GLU A 149 -22.19 11.43 -1.43
C GLU A 149 -21.42 11.67 -2.73
N LEU A 150 -20.08 11.76 -2.65
CA LEU A 150 -19.24 12.06 -3.82
C LEU A 150 -18.87 10.84 -4.65
N MET A 151 -18.97 9.62 -4.12
CA MET A 151 -18.63 8.39 -4.85
C MET A 151 -19.26 8.30 -6.25
N PRO A 152 -20.56 8.61 -6.44
CA PRO A 152 -21.18 8.56 -7.78
C PRO A 152 -20.56 9.58 -8.75
N GLU A 153 -20.21 10.77 -8.29
CA GLU A 153 -19.57 11.80 -9.12
C GLU A 153 -18.21 11.35 -9.66
N TYR A 154 -17.46 10.61 -8.84
CA TYR A 154 -16.15 10.08 -9.20
C TYR A 154 -16.22 8.68 -9.85
N GLU A 155 -17.40 8.12 -10.03
CA GLU A 155 -17.58 6.74 -10.54
C GLU A 155 -16.69 5.72 -9.81
N ALA A 156 -16.51 5.90 -8.51
CA ALA A 156 -15.66 5.07 -7.66
C ALA A 156 -16.44 4.62 -6.43
N VAL A 157 -16.92 3.38 -6.46
CA VAL A 157 -17.62 2.76 -5.32
C VAL A 157 -16.61 2.17 -4.36
N MET A 158 -16.70 2.57 -3.09
CA MET A 158 -15.83 2.09 -2.02
C MET A 158 -16.63 1.55 -0.86
N SER A 159 -16.17 0.45 -0.26
CA SER A 159 -16.59 0.03 1.08
C SER A 159 -15.88 0.89 2.10
N LEU A 160 -16.60 1.44 3.07
CA LEU A 160 -16.07 2.37 4.07
C LEU A 160 -16.31 1.82 5.47
N GLY A 161 -15.21 1.64 6.22
CA GLY A 161 -15.22 1.38 7.66
C GLY A 161 -14.48 2.51 8.38
N PHE A 162 -15.03 3.03 9.46
CA PHE A 162 -14.37 4.10 10.21
C PHE A 162 -14.44 3.92 11.71
N VAL A 163 -13.48 4.51 12.40
CA VAL A 163 -13.43 4.63 13.86
C VAL A 163 -12.94 6.01 14.24
N TRP A 164 -13.45 6.54 15.33
CA TRP A 164 -12.95 7.73 15.97
C TRP A 164 -12.56 7.42 17.41
N LYS A 165 -11.38 7.89 17.82
CA LYS A 165 -10.84 7.68 19.18
C LYS A 165 -10.51 9.03 19.79
N LYS A 166 -10.93 9.20 21.04
CA LYS A 166 -10.43 10.25 21.95
C LYS A 166 -9.67 9.57 23.06
N GLU A 167 -8.47 10.04 23.35
CA GLU A 167 -7.74 9.60 24.53
C GLU A 167 -8.55 10.01 25.77
N LYS A 168 -8.95 9.02 26.55
CA LYS A 168 -9.55 9.31 27.85
C LYS A 168 -8.43 9.65 28.83
N ASP A 169 -8.45 10.84 29.39
CA ASP A 169 -7.60 11.24 30.53
C ASP A 169 -7.83 10.34 31.77
N ASP A 170 -8.66 9.30 31.70
CA ASP A 170 -9.18 8.52 32.81
C ASP A 170 -8.54 7.16 33.05
N ILE A 171 -7.55 6.72 32.25
CA ILE A 171 -6.91 5.40 32.49
C ILE A 171 -5.99 5.43 33.73
N LEU A 172 -5.54 6.61 34.18
CA LEU A 172 -4.67 6.75 35.35
C LEU A 172 -5.41 6.86 36.70
N LYS A 173 -6.74 6.83 36.72
CA LYS A 173 -7.52 6.90 37.96
C LYS A 173 -8.01 5.56 38.51
N PHE A 174 -7.74 4.45 37.83
CA PHE A 174 -8.16 3.10 38.27
C PHE A 174 -7.08 2.25 38.93
N GLU A 175 -5.86 2.79 39.09
CA GLU A 175 -4.80 2.14 39.87
C GLU A 175 -4.52 2.95 41.14
N ARG A 176 -5.50 2.95 42.10
CA ARG A 176 -5.27 3.19 43.52
C ARG A 176 -6.28 2.43 44.36
#